data_11848247c3b6c786670c205d73d67502
#
_entry.id   11848247c3b6c786670c205d73d67502
#
_cell.length_a   1.000
_cell.length_b   1.000
_cell.length_c   1.000
_cell.angle_alpha   90.00
_cell.angle_beta   90.00
_cell.angle_gamma   90.00
#
_symmetry.space_group_name_H-M   'P 1'
#
loop_
_entity.id
_entity.type
_entity.pdbx_description
1 polymer ?
#
loop_
_entity_poly.entity_id
_entity_poly.type
_entity_poly.pdbx_seq_one_letter_code
_entity_poly.pdbx_strand_id
1 'polypeptide(L)'
;MNNPFPDAGFDLFCPEKISIEPRSSNKIDLHVKCAMYKEASDNHSIYKHYISYYMYPRSSISKTTLRLANSAGIIDSGYRGNLCGVFDNNCDSISGVDKYQRLLQI
;
A
#
# COMPACT_ATOMS: atom_id res chain seq x y z
N MET A 1 -18.73 13.53 12.56
CA MET A 1 -19.62 13.72 11.41
C MET A 1 -19.33 12.61 10.38
N ASN A 2 -20.34 11.92 9.94
CA ASN A 2 -20.17 10.86 8.95
C ASN A 2 -20.15 11.46 7.54
N ASN A 3 -19.13 11.10 6.77
CA ASN A 3 -19.07 11.44 5.37
C ASN A 3 -19.94 10.42 4.60
N PRO A 4 -21.01 10.87 3.88
CA PRO A 4 -21.82 9.95 3.09
C PRO A 4 -21.09 9.38 1.88
N PHE A 5 -19.94 9.95 1.51
CA PHE A 5 -19.12 9.50 0.38
C PHE A 5 -17.70 9.23 0.86
N PRO A 6 -17.48 8.18 1.70
CA PRO A 6 -16.15 7.89 2.21
C PRO A 6 -15.19 7.47 1.09
N ASP A 7 -13.90 7.73 1.28
CA ASP A 7 -12.87 7.28 0.37
C ASP A 7 -12.85 5.75 0.28
N ALA A 8 -12.57 5.24 -0.93
CA ALA A 8 -12.52 3.80 -1.14
C ALA A 8 -11.28 3.16 -0.51
N GLY A 9 -10.17 3.90 -0.47
CA GLY A 9 -8.89 3.39 -0.01
C GLY A 9 -8.41 4.05 1.29
N PHE A 10 -7.57 3.32 1.99
CA PHE A 10 -6.85 3.79 3.16
C PHE A 10 -5.39 4.05 2.74
N ASP A 11 -4.94 5.30 2.88
CA ASP A 11 -3.62 5.71 2.40
C ASP A 11 -2.47 5.19 3.25
N LEU A 12 -1.40 4.77 2.57
CA LEU A 12 -0.13 4.39 3.18
C LEU A 12 0.91 5.45 2.86
N PHE A 13 1.74 5.78 3.84
CA PHE A 13 2.74 6.83 3.75
C PHE A 13 4.14 6.25 3.55
N CYS A 14 4.94 6.89 2.68
CA CYS A 14 6.36 6.58 2.60
C CYS A 14 7.04 7.10 3.88
N PRO A 15 7.75 6.24 4.64
CA PRO A 15 8.26 6.65 5.96
C PRO A 15 9.46 7.58 5.90
N GLU A 16 10.17 7.62 4.77
CA GLU A 16 11.38 8.40 4.61
C GLU A 16 11.57 8.85 3.17
N LYS A 17 12.44 9.83 2.96
CA LYS A 17 12.80 10.27 1.61
C LYS A 17 13.63 9.20 0.92
N ILE A 18 13.23 8.82 -0.31
CA ILE A 18 13.86 7.76 -1.09
C ILE A 18 14.15 8.29 -2.49
N SER A 19 15.30 7.87 -3.05
CA SER A 19 15.66 8.11 -4.45
C SER A 19 15.68 6.78 -5.18
N ILE A 20 15.04 6.74 -6.35
CA ILE A 20 14.99 5.55 -7.19
C ILE A 20 15.77 5.83 -8.46
N GLU A 21 16.79 5.01 -8.72
CA GLU A 21 17.67 5.12 -9.86
C GLU A 21 16.90 5.00 -11.18
N PRO A 22 17.42 5.60 -12.27
CA PRO A 22 16.79 5.50 -13.58
C PRO A 22 16.69 4.05 -14.05
N ARG A 23 15.59 3.73 -14.71
CA ARG A 23 15.38 2.42 -15.36
C ARG A 23 15.60 1.23 -14.41
N SER A 24 15.28 1.41 -13.14
CA SER A 24 15.47 0.38 -12.12
C SER A 24 14.21 0.14 -11.31
N SER A 25 14.20 -0.96 -10.58
CA SER A 25 13.15 -1.31 -9.64
C SER A 25 13.69 -1.21 -8.23
N ASN A 26 12.90 -0.65 -7.32
CA ASN A 26 13.26 -0.51 -5.91
C ASN A 26 12.11 -0.91 -5.01
N LYS A 27 12.44 -1.65 -3.97
CA LYS A 27 11.48 -2.00 -2.93
C LYS A 27 11.44 -0.90 -1.88
N ILE A 28 10.27 -0.41 -1.59
CA ILE A 28 10.02 0.54 -0.51
C ILE A 28 9.32 -0.20 0.63
N ASP A 29 9.98 -0.29 1.77
CA ASP A 29 9.39 -0.81 3.00
C ASP A 29 8.61 0.33 3.65
N LEU A 30 7.32 0.14 3.86
CA LEU A 30 6.45 1.18 4.43
C LEU A 30 6.50 1.21 5.96
N HIS A 31 7.25 0.31 6.59
CA HIS A 31 7.41 0.20 8.04
C HIS A 31 6.07 0.09 8.79
N VAL A 32 5.08 -0.52 8.17
CA VAL A 32 3.76 -0.71 8.76
C VAL A 32 3.29 -2.13 8.53
N LYS A 33 2.59 -2.67 9.52
CA LYS A 33 1.96 -3.99 9.47
C LYS A 33 0.46 -3.81 9.56
N CYS A 34 -0.27 -4.55 8.74
CA CYS A 34 -1.73 -4.47 8.69
C CYS A 34 -2.34 -5.86 8.74
N ALA A 35 -3.54 -5.92 9.24
CA ALA A 35 -4.39 -7.09 9.13
C ALA A 35 -5.81 -6.63 8.89
N MET A 36 -6.50 -7.29 7.99
CA MET A 36 -7.91 -7.01 7.71
C MET A 36 -8.75 -8.15 8.26
N TYR A 37 -9.79 -7.79 8.98
CA TYR A 37 -10.70 -8.79 9.52
C TYR A 37 -12.12 -8.23 9.57
N LYS A 38 -13.08 -9.14 9.67
CA LYS A 38 -14.43 -8.81 10.07
C LYS A 38 -14.78 -9.63 11.29
N GLU A 39 -15.63 -9.08 12.15
CA GLU A 39 -16.14 -9.81 13.28
C GLU A 39 -17.15 -10.84 12.81
N ALA A 40 -17.05 -12.04 13.37
CA ALA A 40 -17.97 -13.13 13.18
C ALA A 40 -18.40 -13.64 14.55
N SER A 41 -19.59 -14.19 14.64
CA SER A 41 -20.12 -14.70 15.89
C SER A 41 -20.79 -16.06 15.70
N ASP A 42 -20.68 -16.88 16.72
CA ASP A 42 -21.45 -18.11 16.85
C ASP A 42 -22.28 -18.07 18.15
N ASN A 43 -22.86 -19.20 18.56
CA ASN A 43 -23.68 -19.27 19.74
C ASN A 43 -22.88 -19.10 21.07
N HIS A 44 -21.56 -19.05 21.02
CA HIS A 44 -20.69 -19.06 22.20
C HIS A 44 -19.75 -17.87 22.28
N SER A 45 -19.37 -17.25 21.13
CA SER A 45 -18.35 -16.22 21.14
C SER A 45 -18.42 -15.31 19.91
N ILE A 46 -17.77 -14.15 20.06
CA ILE A 46 -17.43 -13.26 18.94
C ILE A 46 -15.96 -13.47 18.63
N TYR A 47 -15.63 -13.63 17.37
CA TYR A 47 -14.25 -13.85 16.94
C TYR A 47 -13.92 -13.05 15.69
N LYS A 48 -12.62 -12.87 15.42
CA LYS A 48 -12.12 -12.19 14.24
C LYS A 48 -11.96 -13.20 13.12
N HIS A 49 -12.52 -12.89 11.96
CA HIS A 49 -12.29 -13.63 10.74
C HIS A 49 -11.36 -12.82 9.83
N TYR A 50 -10.10 -13.24 9.73
CA TYR A 50 -9.10 -12.54 8.92
C TYR A 50 -9.33 -12.80 7.44
N ILE A 51 -9.23 -11.75 6.66
CA ILE A 51 -9.45 -11.80 5.21
C ILE A 51 -8.25 -11.23 4.46
N SER A 52 -8.08 -11.67 3.22
CA SER A 52 -7.11 -11.10 2.31
C SER A 52 -7.57 -9.73 1.83
N TYR A 53 -6.62 -8.90 1.40
CA TYR A 53 -6.93 -7.59 0.88
C TYR A 53 -5.94 -7.22 -0.21
N TYR A 54 -6.29 -6.18 -0.98
CA TYR A 54 -5.45 -5.68 -2.05
C TYR A 54 -4.75 -4.40 -1.62
N MET A 55 -3.55 -4.21 -2.18
CA MET A 55 -2.82 -2.97 -2.09
C MET A 55 -2.67 -2.40 -3.50
N TYR A 56 -3.15 -1.18 -3.68
CA TYR A 56 -3.17 -0.51 -4.97
C TYR A 56 -2.34 0.75 -4.95
N PRO A 57 -1.81 1.17 -6.13
CA PRO A 57 -1.31 2.53 -6.26
C PRO A 57 -2.45 3.54 -6.07
N ARG A 58 -2.09 4.71 -5.54
CA ARG A 58 -3.01 5.84 -5.56
C ARG A 58 -3.06 6.46 -6.96
N SER A 59 -4.17 7.11 -7.30
CA SER A 59 -4.32 7.76 -8.61
C SER A 59 -3.23 8.78 -8.88
N SER A 60 -2.71 9.45 -7.85
CA SER A 60 -1.63 10.43 -7.96
C SER A 60 -0.31 9.86 -8.47
N ILE A 61 -0.13 8.53 -8.46
CA ILE A 61 1.06 7.90 -9.04
C ILE A 61 1.21 8.21 -10.52
N SER A 62 0.10 8.47 -11.21
CA SER A 62 0.10 8.84 -12.63
C SER A 62 0.87 10.13 -12.94
N LYS A 63 1.07 10.98 -11.92
CA LYS A 63 1.84 12.22 -12.02
C LYS A 63 3.34 12.01 -11.77
N THR A 64 3.76 10.78 -11.52
CA THR A 64 5.15 10.41 -11.26
C THR A 64 5.69 9.55 -12.40
N THR A 65 7.00 9.32 -12.41
CA THR A 65 7.63 8.38 -13.34
C THR A 65 7.58 6.94 -12.82
N LEU A 66 6.99 6.73 -11.65
CA LEU A 66 6.94 5.44 -10.98
C LEU A 66 5.72 4.64 -11.39
N ARG A 67 5.89 3.34 -11.37
CA ARG A 67 4.79 2.36 -11.52
C ARG A 67 5.01 1.24 -10.53
N LEU A 68 3.92 0.75 -9.95
CA LEU A 68 3.98 -0.45 -9.10
C LEU A 68 4.28 -1.66 -9.99
N ALA A 69 5.38 -2.35 -9.70
CA ALA A 69 5.92 -3.38 -10.58
C ALA A 69 4.96 -4.55 -10.82
N ASN A 70 4.13 -4.88 -9.84
CA ASN A 70 3.14 -5.94 -9.94
C ASN A 70 1.70 -5.43 -10.15
N SER A 71 1.53 -4.17 -10.52
CA SER A 71 0.25 -3.50 -10.76
C SER A 71 -0.66 -3.42 -9.54
N ALA A 72 -0.87 -4.50 -8.83
CA ALA A 72 -1.61 -4.56 -7.58
C ALA A 72 -1.01 -5.65 -6.69
N GLY A 73 -0.94 -5.40 -5.40
CA GLY A 73 -0.50 -6.38 -4.42
C GLY A 73 -1.68 -7.15 -3.84
N ILE A 74 -1.51 -8.45 -3.70
CA ILE A 74 -2.47 -9.29 -2.98
C ILE A 74 -1.83 -9.65 -1.64
N ILE A 75 -2.47 -9.24 -0.57
CA ILE A 75 -1.97 -9.49 0.78
C ILE A 75 -2.78 -10.63 1.41
N ASP A 76 -2.10 -11.71 1.71
CA ASP A 76 -2.73 -12.90 2.29
C ASP A 76 -3.28 -12.61 3.68
N SER A 77 -4.35 -13.27 4.05
CA SER A 77 -5.02 -13.08 5.33
C SER A 77 -4.13 -13.36 6.54
N GLY A 78 -3.10 -14.19 6.37
CA GLY A 78 -2.13 -14.53 7.42
C GLY A 78 -0.85 -13.73 7.41
N TYR A 79 -0.67 -12.81 6.46
CA TYR A 79 0.57 -12.05 6.37
C TYR A 79 0.69 -11.05 7.52
N ARG A 80 1.81 -11.08 8.23
CA ARG A 80 2.07 -10.24 9.42
C ARG A 80 3.38 -9.45 9.30
N GLY A 81 3.99 -9.45 8.12
CA GLY A 81 5.18 -8.64 7.84
C GLY A 81 4.85 -7.21 7.50
N ASN A 82 5.89 -6.42 7.28
CA ASN A 82 5.74 -5.05 6.81
C ASN A 82 5.16 -5.02 5.39
N LEU A 83 4.29 -4.07 5.13
CA LEU A 83 3.82 -3.80 3.78
C LEU A 83 4.93 -3.12 2.99
N CYS A 84 5.18 -3.62 1.80
CA CYS A 84 6.21 -3.12 0.90
C CYS A 84 5.65 -2.97 -0.50
N GLY A 85 6.16 -1.99 -1.24
CA GLY A 85 5.88 -1.86 -2.66
C GLY A 85 7.17 -1.88 -3.46
N VAL A 86 7.17 -2.59 -4.58
CA VAL A 86 8.27 -2.53 -5.55
C VAL A 86 7.85 -1.62 -6.68
N PHE A 87 8.63 -0.57 -6.91
CA PHE A 87 8.32 0.44 -7.92
C PHE A 87 9.36 0.44 -9.02
N ASP A 88 8.89 0.50 -10.25
CA ASP A 88 9.73 0.71 -11.42
C ASP A 88 9.83 2.21 -11.70
N ASN A 89 11.03 2.70 -11.94
CA ASN A 89 11.25 4.04 -12.44
C ASN A 89 11.45 3.98 -13.96
N ASN A 90 10.46 4.44 -14.70
CA ASN A 90 10.45 4.40 -16.16
C ASN A 90 11.06 5.66 -16.82
N CYS A 91 11.93 6.33 -16.10
CA CYS A 91 12.57 7.55 -16.57
C CYS A 91 14.08 7.38 -16.69
N ASP A 92 14.72 8.24 -17.47
CA ASP A 92 16.18 8.25 -17.61
C ASP A 92 16.88 9.06 -16.51
N SER A 93 16.14 9.59 -15.56
CA SER A 93 16.66 10.33 -14.42
C SER A 93 16.18 9.73 -13.10
N ILE A 94 16.89 10.08 -12.02
CA ILE A 94 16.49 9.67 -10.66
C ILE A 94 15.09 10.21 -10.34
N SER A 95 14.24 9.37 -9.76
CA SER A 95 12.93 9.75 -9.24
C SER A 95 12.96 9.79 -7.72
N GLY A 96 12.56 10.92 -7.13
CA GLY A 96 12.49 11.09 -5.69
C GLY A 96 11.09 10.79 -5.15
N VAL A 97 11.06 10.19 -3.98
CA VAL A 97 9.84 10.03 -3.18
C VAL A 97 10.06 10.77 -1.86
N ASP A 98 9.17 11.69 -1.55
CA ASP A 98 9.28 12.48 -0.34
C ASP A 98 8.79 11.71 0.88
N LYS A 99 9.32 12.07 2.05
CA LYS A 99 8.78 11.57 3.31
C LYS A 99 7.30 11.93 3.42
N TYR A 100 6.49 10.97 3.83
CA TYR A 100 5.03 11.06 3.94
C TYR A 100 4.28 11.13 2.61
N GLN A 101 4.96 11.03 1.48
CA GLN A 101 4.29 10.92 0.20
C GLN A 101 3.44 9.64 0.17
N ARG A 102 2.22 9.77 -0.36
CA ARG A 102 1.26 8.66 -0.41
C ARG A 102 1.23 8.09 -1.82
N LEU A 103 1.85 6.94 -2.00
CA LEU A 103 1.90 6.25 -3.29
C LEU A 103 0.93 5.08 -3.36
N LEU A 104 0.60 4.50 -2.22
CA LEU A 104 -0.16 3.26 -2.10
C LEU A 104 -1.37 3.44 -1.17
N GLN A 105 -2.33 2.54 -1.35
CA GLN A 105 -3.53 2.45 -0.51
C GLN A 105 -3.98 1.00 -0.38
N ILE A 106 -4.69 0.73 0.65
CA ILE A 106 -5.34 -0.55 0.87
C ILE A 106 -6.83 -0.40 1.09
#